data_e9d0de2555593e2d78f27547c80ffdec
#
_entry.id   e9d0de2555593e2d78f27547c80ffdec
#
_cell.length_a   1.000
_cell.length_b   1.000
_cell.length_c   1.000
_cell.angle_alpha   90.00
_cell.angle_beta   90.00
_cell.angle_gamma   90.00
#
_symmetry.space_group_name_H-M   'P 1'
#
loop_
_entity.id
_entity.type
_entity.pdbx_description
1 polymer ?
#
loop_
_entity_poly.entity_id
_entity_poly.type
_entity_poly.pdbx_seq_one_letter_code
_entity_poly.pdbx_strand_id
1 'polypeptide(L)'
;MSNLPPLTPPDSSPVDPAMTDPTLRDRVTDVTRSNVTVGPVSLSRFNWRVAIGLFVGGALWIGPYIASIAVLMPALVAEVAPDEKIGLVATMGLLGALLSLVSNIVFGALSDLTRSRFGKRVPWMVGGGIATGLALWGFSTSTTLVALVAWWCAFMLLLN
;
A
#
# COMPACT_ATOMS: atom_id res chain seq x y z
N MET A 1 37.82 35.29 -3.85
CA MET A 1 37.12 36.59 -3.87
C MET A 1 35.87 36.36 -4.67
N SER A 2 34.76 36.12 -3.99
CA SER A 2 33.48 35.78 -4.59
C SER A 2 32.68 37.07 -4.81
N ASN A 3 32.44 37.39 -6.07
CA ASN A 3 31.55 38.47 -6.47
C ASN A 3 30.08 37.99 -6.36
N LEU A 4 29.47 38.14 -5.21
CA LEU A 4 28.03 38.08 -5.08
C LEU A 4 27.44 39.40 -5.59
N PRO A 5 26.44 39.39 -6.46
CA PRO A 5 25.75 40.62 -6.89
C PRO A 5 25.03 41.23 -5.67
N PRO A 6 24.94 42.56 -5.59
CA PRO A 6 24.25 43.25 -4.50
C PRO A 6 22.75 42.86 -4.50
N LEU A 7 22.24 42.55 -3.32
CA LEU A 7 20.82 42.32 -3.09
C LEU A 7 20.06 43.60 -3.42
N THR A 8 19.29 43.59 -4.48
CA THR A 8 18.34 44.66 -4.79
C THR A 8 17.29 44.70 -3.67
N PRO A 9 16.98 45.89 -3.11
CA PRO A 9 15.92 45.98 -2.12
C PRO A 9 14.58 45.50 -2.72
N PRO A 10 13.69 44.91 -1.91
CA PRO A 10 12.40 44.45 -2.43
C PRO A 10 11.65 45.60 -3.11
N ASP A 11 11.17 45.32 -4.31
CA ASP A 11 10.39 46.21 -5.15
C ASP A 11 9.24 46.81 -4.33
N SER A 12 9.24 48.15 -4.25
CA SER A 12 8.18 48.92 -3.61
C SER A 12 6.99 49.07 -4.60
N SER A 13 6.55 47.95 -5.19
CA SER A 13 5.32 47.93 -5.96
C SER A 13 4.16 48.42 -5.09
N PRO A 14 3.26 49.23 -5.63
CA PRO A 14 2.12 49.75 -4.86
C PRO A 14 1.32 48.52 -4.29
N VAL A 15 1.14 48.53 -2.98
CA VAL A 15 0.28 47.57 -2.31
C VAL A 15 -1.08 47.60 -2.97
N ASP A 16 -1.51 46.46 -3.53
CA ASP A 16 -2.80 46.32 -4.21
C ASP A 16 -3.91 46.87 -3.30
N PRO A 17 -4.68 47.87 -3.73
CA PRO A 17 -5.75 48.48 -2.92
C PRO A 17 -6.79 47.45 -2.46
N ALA A 18 -6.88 46.28 -3.12
CA ALA A 18 -7.69 45.16 -2.66
C ALA A 18 -7.18 44.53 -1.34
N MET A 19 -5.88 44.70 -0.99
CA MET A 19 -5.30 44.26 0.27
C MET A 19 -5.58 45.20 1.45
N THR A 20 -6.09 46.42 1.19
CA THR A 20 -6.44 47.41 2.21
C THR A 20 -7.90 47.30 2.66
N ASP A 21 -8.71 46.46 2.02
CA ASP A 21 -10.09 46.24 2.45
C ASP A 21 -10.12 45.43 3.78
N PRO A 22 -10.56 46.04 4.87
CA PRO A 22 -10.61 45.40 6.19
C PRO A 22 -11.48 44.14 6.20
N THR A 23 -12.50 44.10 5.33
CA THR A 23 -13.41 42.92 5.25
C THR A 23 -12.75 41.73 4.60
N LEU A 24 -11.82 41.92 3.68
CA LEU A 24 -11.02 40.83 3.10
C LEU A 24 -9.96 40.32 4.06
N ARG A 25 -9.31 41.23 4.82
CA ARG A 25 -8.37 40.84 5.88
C ARG A 25 -9.03 40.00 6.96
N ASP A 26 -10.21 40.39 7.42
CA ASP A 26 -10.97 39.64 8.43
C ASP A 26 -11.39 38.27 7.88
N ARG A 27 -11.81 38.17 6.64
CA ARG A 27 -12.13 36.86 6.01
C ARG A 27 -10.91 35.97 5.87
N VAL A 28 -9.77 36.49 5.45
CA VAL A 28 -8.53 35.71 5.32
C VAL A 28 -8.05 35.24 6.67
N THR A 29 -8.10 36.09 7.70
CA THR A 29 -7.72 35.71 9.06
C THR A 29 -8.69 34.69 9.67
N ASP A 30 -9.98 34.79 9.36
CA ASP A 30 -10.99 33.84 9.85
C ASP A 30 -10.84 32.46 9.17
N VAL A 31 -10.60 32.43 7.85
CA VAL A 31 -10.30 31.19 7.12
C VAL A 31 -8.99 30.57 7.62
N THR A 32 -7.97 31.39 7.88
CA THR A 32 -6.69 30.88 8.41
C THR A 32 -6.86 30.36 9.85
N ARG A 33 -7.64 31.01 10.68
CA ARG A 33 -7.96 30.54 12.03
C ARG A 33 -8.82 29.28 12.04
N SER A 34 -9.82 29.18 11.16
CA SER A 34 -10.68 27.98 11.10
C SER A 34 -9.94 26.74 10.57
N ASN A 35 -8.93 26.95 9.72
CA ASN A 35 -8.12 25.84 9.19
C ASN A 35 -6.94 25.44 10.09
N VAL A 36 -6.59 26.26 11.09
CA VAL A 36 -5.45 26.00 12.00
C VAL A 36 -5.90 25.58 13.39
N THR A 37 -7.19 25.55 13.69
CA THR A 37 -7.65 24.81 14.87
C THR A 37 -7.54 23.30 14.59
N VAL A 38 -6.30 22.84 14.46
CA VAL A 38 -5.98 21.47 14.85
C VAL A 38 -6.31 21.42 16.34
N GLY A 39 -7.53 21.01 16.67
CA GLY A 39 -7.90 20.72 18.04
C GLY A 39 -6.81 19.84 18.64
N PRO A 40 -6.55 19.92 19.95
CA PRO A 40 -5.55 19.05 20.56
C PRO A 40 -5.87 17.66 20.06
N VAL A 41 -4.91 17.04 19.33
CA VAL A 41 -5.00 15.62 18.98
C VAL A 41 -5.12 14.95 20.34
N SER A 42 -6.35 14.69 20.78
CA SER A 42 -6.57 13.90 21.97
C SER A 42 -5.90 12.59 21.61
N LEU A 43 -4.72 12.33 22.17
CA LEU A 43 -4.12 11.01 22.17
C LEU A 43 -5.17 10.14 22.85
N SER A 44 -6.12 9.67 22.05
CA SER A 44 -7.16 8.73 22.41
C SER A 44 -6.44 7.65 23.18
N ARG A 45 -6.89 7.38 24.39
CA ARG A 45 -6.31 6.38 25.29
C ARG A 45 -5.93 5.18 24.43
N PHE A 46 -4.64 4.83 24.42
CA PHE A 46 -4.11 3.71 23.63
C PHE A 46 -5.01 2.48 23.84
N ASN A 47 -5.81 2.17 22.83
CA ASN A 47 -6.77 1.10 22.95
C ASN A 47 -6.03 -0.21 22.65
N TRP A 48 -5.60 -0.90 23.70
CA TRP A 48 -4.89 -2.18 23.63
C TRP A 48 -5.59 -3.21 22.74
N ARG A 49 -6.93 -3.20 22.76
CA ARG A 49 -7.73 -4.11 21.92
C ARG A 49 -7.54 -3.85 20.43
N VAL A 50 -7.44 -2.58 20.03
CA VAL A 50 -7.15 -2.20 18.63
C VAL A 50 -5.72 -2.56 18.26
N ALA A 51 -4.77 -2.34 19.18
CA ALA A 51 -3.37 -2.69 18.95
C ALA A 51 -3.18 -4.21 18.77
N ILE A 52 -3.82 -5.03 19.62
CA ILE A 52 -3.81 -6.49 19.46
C ILE A 52 -4.47 -6.90 18.14
N GLY A 53 -5.62 -6.32 17.79
CA GLY A 53 -6.31 -6.62 16.53
C GLY A 53 -5.44 -6.32 15.31
N LEU A 54 -4.76 -5.17 15.29
CA LEU A 54 -3.83 -4.79 14.24
C LEU A 54 -2.61 -5.71 14.18
N PHE A 55 -2.06 -6.07 15.34
CA PHE A 55 -0.90 -6.98 15.42
C PHE A 55 -1.25 -8.37 14.93
N VAL A 56 -2.35 -8.95 15.42
CA VAL A 56 -2.81 -10.30 15.02
C VAL A 56 -3.20 -10.29 13.53
N GLY A 57 -3.94 -9.29 13.07
CA GLY A 57 -4.29 -9.16 11.65
C GLY A 57 -3.07 -9.03 10.75
N GLY A 58 -2.10 -8.22 11.15
CA GLY A 58 -0.82 -8.07 10.43
C GLY A 58 -0.01 -9.37 10.41
N ALA A 59 0.09 -10.06 11.54
CA ALA A 59 0.83 -11.34 11.62
C ALA A 59 0.17 -12.44 10.78
N LEU A 60 -1.16 -12.54 10.80
CA LEU A 60 -1.92 -13.49 9.97
C LEU A 60 -1.79 -13.22 8.47
N TRP A 61 -1.57 -11.98 8.07
CA TRP A 61 -1.38 -11.62 6.67
C TRP A 61 0.08 -11.75 6.22
N ILE A 62 1.04 -11.20 6.99
CA ILE A 62 2.47 -11.20 6.65
C ILE A 62 3.10 -12.59 6.84
N GLY A 63 2.67 -13.35 7.85
CA GLY A 63 3.24 -14.66 8.17
C GLY A 63 3.21 -15.64 7.00
N PRO A 64 2.05 -15.98 6.43
CA PRO A 64 1.94 -16.85 5.27
C PRO A 64 2.71 -16.33 4.05
N TYR A 65 2.74 -15.03 3.83
CA TYR A 65 3.48 -14.41 2.74
C TYR A 65 5.00 -14.64 2.87
N ILE A 66 5.57 -14.34 4.04
CA ILE A 66 7.01 -14.54 4.27
C ILE A 66 7.36 -16.04 4.24
N ALA A 67 6.54 -16.90 4.86
CA ALA A 67 6.75 -18.34 4.81
C ALA A 67 6.73 -18.89 3.38
N SER A 68 5.84 -18.37 2.53
CA SER A 68 5.75 -18.78 1.13
C SER A 68 6.99 -18.37 0.33
N ILE A 69 7.48 -17.15 0.50
CA ILE A 69 8.67 -16.65 -0.23
C ILE A 69 9.96 -17.26 0.30
N ALA A 70 10.11 -17.31 1.63
CA ALA A 70 11.39 -17.69 2.23
C ALA A 70 11.61 -19.20 2.30
N VAL A 71 10.54 -19.98 2.43
CA VAL A 71 10.63 -21.41 2.65
C VAL A 71 9.96 -22.22 1.55
N LEU A 72 8.67 -21.99 1.30
CA LEU A 72 7.87 -22.86 0.44
C LEU A 72 8.32 -22.76 -1.04
N MET A 73 8.52 -21.55 -1.54
CA MET A 73 8.93 -21.33 -2.93
C MET A 73 10.30 -21.95 -3.24
N PRO A 74 11.39 -21.68 -2.48
CA PRO A 74 12.67 -22.30 -2.76
C PRO A 74 12.68 -23.83 -2.59
N ALA A 75 11.86 -24.36 -1.66
CA ALA A 75 11.74 -25.78 -1.43
C ALA A 75 11.07 -26.48 -2.62
N LEU A 76 9.92 -25.99 -3.07
CA LEU A 76 9.20 -26.57 -4.21
C LEU A 76 9.97 -26.43 -5.52
N VAL A 77 10.66 -25.30 -5.75
CA VAL A 77 11.50 -25.12 -6.93
C VAL A 77 12.68 -26.11 -6.89
N ALA A 78 13.27 -26.37 -5.72
CA ALA A 78 14.34 -27.35 -5.60
C ALA A 78 13.89 -28.79 -5.85
N GLU A 79 12.62 -29.10 -5.60
CA GLU A 79 12.02 -30.41 -5.88
C GLU A 79 11.67 -30.59 -7.36
N VAL A 80 11.08 -29.56 -7.97
CA VAL A 80 10.57 -29.63 -9.36
C VAL A 80 11.67 -29.37 -10.41
N ALA A 81 12.63 -28.48 -10.12
CA ALA A 81 13.70 -28.11 -11.05
C ALA A 81 15.00 -27.76 -10.30
N PRO A 82 15.71 -28.76 -9.78
CA PRO A 82 16.90 -28.56 -8.97
C PRO A 82 18.04 -27.83 -9.70
N ASP A 83 18.21 -28.12 -11.00
CA ASP A 83 19.32 -27.57 -11.80
C ASP A 83 19.14 -26.08 -12.11
N GLU A 84 17.90 -25.58 -12.19
CA GLU A 84 17.56 -24.20 -12.54
C GLU A 84 17.06 -23.40 -11.33
N LYS A 85 17.21 -23.91 -10.13
CA LYS A 85 16.64 -23.36 -8.90
C LYS A 85 16.86 -21.86 -8.73
N ILE A 86 18.09 -21.38 -8.89
CA ILE A 86 18.47 -19.97 -8.64
C ILE A 86 17.76 -19.06 -9.65
N GLY A 87 17.80 -19.43 -10.94
CA GLY A 87 17.17 -18.65 -12.00
C GLY A 87 15.66 -18.61 -11.86
N LEU A 88 15.04 -19.74 -11.53
CA LEU A 88 13.59 -19.84 -11.34
C LEU A 88 13.11 -19.04 -10.14
N VAL A 89 13.77 -19.14 -8.99
CA VAL A 89 13.44 -18.33 -7.79
C VAL A 89 13.53 -16.85 -8.10
N ALA A 90 14.58 -16.41 -8.79
CA ALA A 90 14.73 -15.02 -9.19
C ALA A 90 13.63 -14.56 -10.16
N THR A 91 13.32 -15.37 -11.16
CA THR A 91 12.26 -15.07 -12.15
C THR A 91 10.88 -15.04 -11.51
N MET A 92 10.55 -16.01 -10.66
CA MET A 92 9.29 -16.05 -9.92
C MET A 92 9.17 -14.87 -8.96
N GLY A 93 10.27 -14.45 -8.31
CA GLY A 93 10.30 -13.25 -7.48
C GLY A 93 10.00 -11.99 -8.29
N LEU A 94 10.62 -11.83 -9.45
CA LEU A 94 10.38 -10.68 -10.35
C LEU A 94 8.93 -10.66 -10.87
N LEU A 95 8.44 -11.79 -11.35
CA LEU A 95 7.06 -11.93 -11.81
C LEU A 95 6.06 -11.62 -10.67
N GLY A 96 6.34 -12.12 -9.46
CA GLY A 96 5.53 -11.84 -8.28
C GLY A 96 5.48 -10.35 -7.95
N ALA A 97 6.61 -9.65 -8.00
CA ALA A 97 6.68 -8.22 -7.75
C ALA A 97 5.89 -7.40 -8.79
N LEU A 98 6.01 -7.75 -10.08
CA LEU A 98 5.26 -7.09 -11.15
C LEU A 98 3.74 -7.34 -11.03
N LEU A 99 3.35 -8.57 -10.75
CA LEU A 99 1.95 -8.92 -10.55
C LEU A 99 1.36 -8.23 -9.32
N SER A 100 2.11 -8.15 -8.24
CA SER A 100 1.72 -7.43 -7.02
C SER A 100 1.49 -5.94 -7.31
N LEU A 101 2.35 -5.30 -8.10
CA LEU A 101 2.18 -3.91 -8.50
C LEU A 101 0.87 -3.71 -9.31
N VAL A 102 0.63 -4.55 -10.31
CA VAL A 102 -0.58 -4.50 -11.13
C VAL A 102 -1.82 -4.78 -10.29
N SER A 103 -1.75 -5.79 -9.44
CA SER A 103 -2.83 -6.19 -8.53
C SER A 103 -3.26 -5.06 -7.61
N ASN A 104 -2.30 -4.36 -6.99
CA ASN A 104 -2.59 -3.21 -6.13
C ASN A 104 -3.40 -2.12 -6.85
N ILE A 105 -3.04 -1.82 -8.10
CA ILE A 105 -3.75 -0.81 -8.90
C ILE A 105 -5.16 -1.30 -9.25
N VAL A 106 -5.27 -2.53 -9.74
CA VAL A 106 -6.55 -3.10 -10.23
C VAL A 106 -7.52 -3.31 -9.07
N PHE A 107 -7.11 -4.01 -8.01
CA PHE A 107 -7.99 -4.28 -6.87
C PHE A 107 -8.28 -3.03 -6.04
N GLY A 108 -7.35 -2.07 -5.98
CA GLY A 108 -7.60 -0.75 -5.41
C GLY A 108 -8.75 -0.04 -6.13
N ALA A 109 -8.68 0.04 -7.46
CA ALA A 109 -9.73 0.65 -8.29
C ALA A 109 -11.07 -0.12 -8.20
N LEU A 110 -11.04 -1.45 -8.25
CA LEU A 110 -12.24 -2.28 -8.12
C LEU A 110 -12.90 -2.11 -6.75
N SER A 111 -12.11 -2.08 -5.69
CA SER A 111 -12.61 -1.86 -4.33
C SER A 111 -13.31 -0.51 -4.18
N ASP A 112 -12.81 0.53 -4.84
CA ASP A 112 -13.40 1.86 -4.80
C ASP A 112 -14.73 1.95 -5.59
N LEU A 113 -14.87 1.17 -6.66
CA LEU A 113 -16.10 1.08 -7.45
C LEU A 113 -17.19 0.23 -6.78
N THR A 114 -16.82 -0.62 -5.83
CA THR A 114 -17.76 -1.55 -5.20
C THR A 114 -18.61 -0.86 -4.14
N ARG A 115 -19.95 -0.91 -4.30
CA ARG A 115 -20.93 -0.48 -3.29
C ARG A 115 -21.53 -1.71 -2.59
N SER A 116 -21.02 -2.05 -1.43
CA SER A 116 -21.53 -3.15 -0.61
C SER A 116 -22.20 -2.64 0.67
N ARG A 117 -23.26 -3.32 1.11
CA ARG A 117 -23.96 -3.06 2.39
C ARG A 117 -23.08 -3.34 3.63
N PHE A 118 -22.02 -4.14 3.46
CA PHE A 118 -21.06 -4.47 4.53
C PHE A 118 -19.81 -3.58 4.51
N GLY A 119 -19.80 -2.50 3.70
CA GLY A 119 -18.63 -1.66 3.45
C GLY A 119 -17.93 -2.01 2.13
N LYS A 120 -17.19 -1.03 1.58
CA LYS A 120 -16.58 -1.18 0.24
C LYS A 120 -15.52 -2.27 0.17
N ARG A 121 -14.77 -2.48 1.26
CA ARG A 121 -13.56 -3.33 1.28
C ARG A 121 -13.77 -4.72 1.87
N VAL A 122 -14.77 -4.91 2.75
CA VAL A 122 -14.99 -6.17 3.47
C VAL A 122 -15.19 -7.37 2.54
N PRO A 123 -16.07 -7.35 1.51
CA PRO A 123 -16.26 -8.50 0.64
C PRO A 123 -14.99 -8.86 -0.15
N TRP A 124 -14.19 -7.87 -0.54
CA TRP A 124 -12.93 -8.08 -1.23
C TRP A 124 -11.87 -8.70 -0.34
N MET A 125 -11.78 -8.27 0.93
CA MET A 125 -10.85 -8.86 1.91
C MET A 125 -11.19 -10.32 2.20
N VAL A 126 -12.47 -10.64 2.40
CA VAL A 126 -12.91 -12.02 2.69
C VAL A 126 -12.75 -12.91 1.46
N GLY A 127 -13.25 -12.46 0.30
CA GLY A 127 -13.13 -13.21 -0.95
C GLY A 127 -11.69 -13.40 -1.39
N GLY A 128 -10.88 -12.33 -1.31
CA GLY A 128 -9.45 -12.35 -1.59
C GLY A 128 -8.67 -13.29 -0.66
N GLY A 129 -8.98 -13.26 0.65
CA GLY A 129 -8.36 -14.16 1.61
C GLY A 129 -8.62 -15.64 1.32
N ILE A 130 -9.87 -16.01 0.99
CA ILE A 130 -10.23 -17.38 0.61
C ILE A 130 -9.52 -17.78 -0.68
N ALA A 131 -9.56 -16.92 -1.70
CA ALA A 131 -8.92 -17.19 -3.00
C ALA A 131 -7.40 -17.32 -2.86
N THR A 132 -6.77 -16.47 -2.02
CA THR A 132 -5.34 -16.56 -1.71
C THR A 132 -4.99 -17.88 -1.01
N GLY A 133 -5.82 -18.33 -0.07
CA GLY A 133 -5.64 -19.61 0.59
C GLY A 133 -5.72 -20.81 -0.38
N LEU A 134 -6.68 -20.76 -1.31
CA LEU A 134 -6.80 -21.78 -2.36
C LEU A 134 -5.61 -21.75 -3.32
N ALA A 135 -5.13 -20.55 -3.71
CA ALA A 135 -3.95 -20.42 -4.54
C ALA A 135 -2.69 -20.96 -3.85
N LEU A 136 -2.54 -20.71 -2.56
CA LEU A 136 -1.42 -21.24 -1.77
C LEU A 136 -1.50 -22.78 -1.65
N TRP A 137 -2.70 -23.31 -1.47
CA TRP A 137 -2.90 -24.77 -1.45
C TRP A 137 -2.54 -25.39 -2.81
N GLY A 138 -3.02 -24.82 -3.93
CA GLY A 138 -2.65 -25.24 -5.27
C GLY A 138 -1.15 -25.14 -5.54
N PHE A 139 -0.50 -24.09 -5.05
CA PHE A 139 0.95 -23.91 -5.11
C PHE A 139 1.70 -25.01 -4.36
N SER A 140 1.26 -25.36 -3.15
CA SER A 140 1.90 -26.38 -2.32
C SER A 140 1.76 -27.82 -2.85
N THR A 141 0.73 -28.07 -3.68
CA THR A 141 0.48 -29.39 -4.31
C THR A 141 1.00 -29.49 -5.74
N SER A 142 1.69 -28.46 -6.23
CA SER A 142 2.21 -28.41 -7.61
C SER A 142 3.37 -29.37 -7.80
N THR A 143 3.25 -30.25 -8.78
CA THR A 143 4.28 -31.25 -9.15
C THR A 143 4.95 -30.91 -10.50
N THR A 144 4.48 -29.92 -11.20
CA THR A 144 5.01 -29.48 -12.51
C THR A 144 5.41 -28.01 -12.47
N LEU A 145 6.46 -27.65 -13.23
CA LEU A 145 6.96 -26.31 -13.30
C LEU A 145 5.87 -25.29 -13.73
N VAL A 146 5.08 -25.67 -14.72
CA VAL A 146 3.99 -24.78 -15.24
C VAL A 146 2.94 -24.54 -14.17
N ALA A 147 2.51 -25.58 -13.46
CA ALA A 147 1.54 -25.46 -12.37
C ALA A 147 2.12 -24.61 -11.22
N LEU A 148 3.40 -24.83 -10.90
CA LEU A 148 4.10 -24.07 -9.84
C LEU A 148 4.10 -22.56 -10.16
N VAL A 149 4.52 -22.17 -11.36
CA VAL A 149 4.54 -20.76 -11.77
C VAL A 149 3.13 -20.19 -11.86
N ALA A 150 2.16 -20.93 -12.41
CA ALA A 150 0.77 -20.46 -12.52
C ALA A 150 0.13 -20.20 -11.16
N TRP A 151 0.25 -21.13 -10.20
CA TRP A 151 -0.27 -20.95 -8.86
C TRP A 151 0.46 -19.85 -8.08
N TRP A 152 1.77 -19.71 -8.30
CA TRP A 152 2.53 -18.60 -7.73
C TRP A 152 2.03 -17.24 -8.22
N CYS A 153 1.82 -17.12 -9.52
CA CYS A 153 1.26 -15.90 -10.11
C CYS A 153 -0.14 -15.60 -9.57
N ALA A 154 -1.00 -16.62 -9.49
CA ALA A 154 -2.33 -16.48 -8.89
C ALA A 154 -2.26 -16.05 -7.42
N PHE A 155 -1.38 -16.66 -6.63
CA PHE A 155 -1.16 -16.30 -5.23
C PHE A 155 -0.72 -14.84 -5.07
N MET A 156 0.26 -14.39 -5.86
CA MET A 156 0.74 -13.00 -5.82
C MET A 156 -0.33 -12.00 -6.26
N LEU A 157 -1.16 -12.36 -7.21
CA LEU A 157 -2.23 -11.50 -7.71
C LEU A 157 -3.38 -11.37 -6.71
N LEU A 158 -3.72 -12.45 -6.00
CA LEU A 158 -4.84 -12.50 -5.06
C LEU A 158 -4.46 -12.00 -3.65
N LEU A 159 -3.18 -12.08 -3.28
CA LEU A 159 -2.69 -11.63 -1.98
C LEU A 159 -2.78 -10.12 -1.80
N ASN A 160 -2.68 -9.35 -2.88
CA ASN A 160 -2.77 -7.89 -2.90
C ASN A 160 -4.19 -7.43 -3.15
#